data_a958ee999aa13bdb608623b2d9777f98
#
_entry.id   a958ee999aa13bdb608623b2d9777f98
#
_cell.length_a   1.000
_cell.length_b   1.000
_cell.length_c   1.000
_cell.angle_alpha   90.00
_cell.angle_beta   90.00
_cell.angle_gamma   90.00
#
_symmetry.space_group_name_H-M   'P 1'
#
loop_
_entity.id
_entity.type
_entity.pdbx_description
1 polymer ?
#
loop_
_entity_poly.entity_id
_entity_poly.type
_entity_poly.pdbx_seq_one_letter_code
_entity_poly.pdbx_strand_id
1 'polypeptide(L)'
;MATKKERTKVERITAEKNRLKRILKNAEVDDNKLKAVEGLIERAAFLKIQCEEFELDLLENGFTEMFTQSKDVEGYERERPTARLYATTVKDFKTTMKQIIEVLGTKANVIKDDGFDEWNKGL
;
A
#
# COMPACT_ATOMS: atom_id res chain seq x y z
N MET A 1 2.45 15.98 28.69
CA MET A 1 1.83 15.99 27.38
C MET A 1 1.36 14.57 27.02
N ALA A 2 0.10 14.43 26.69
CA ALA A 2 -0.41 13.13 26.33
C ALA A 2 0.25 12.64 25.04
N THR A 3 0.82 11.47 25.07
CA THR A 3 1.33 10.84 23.86
C THR A 3 0.17 10.58 22.92
N LYS A 4 0.35 10.93 21.66
CA LYS A 4 -0.64 10.67 20.64
C LYS A 4 -0.84 9.14 20.56
N LYS A 5 -2.07 8.71 20.78
CA LYS A 5 -2.38 7.27 20.68
C LYS A 5 -2.08 6.78 19.28
N GLU A 6 -1.29 5.72 19.18
CA GLU A 6 -1.03 5.11 17.89
C GLU A 6 -2.31 4.49 17.33
N ARG A 7 -2.54 4.72 16.05
CA ARG A 7 -3.68 4.12 15.36
C ARG A 7 -3.43 2.62 15.17
N THR A 8 -4.48 1.84 15.31
CA THR A 8 -4.43 0.43 14.96
C THR A 8 -4.29 0.30 13.45
N LYS A 9 -3.91 -0.88 12.99
CA LYS A 9 -3.82 -1.16 11.55
C LYS A 9 -5.15 -0.87 10.84
N VAL A 10 -6.27 -1.30 11.45
CA VAL A 10 -7.61 -1.06 10.89
C VAL A 10 -7.89 0.44 10.77
N GLU A 11 -7.55 1.19 11.81
CA GLU A 11 -7.74 2.65 11.78
C GLU A 11 -6.90 3.31 10.69
N ARG A 12 -5.67 2.84 10.50
CA ARG A 12 -4.77 3.35 9.45
C ARG A 12 -5.34 3.06 8.06
N ILE A 13 -5.87 1.85 7.85
CA ILE A 13 -6.50 1.46 6.59
C ILE A 13 -7.72 2.35 6.32
N THR A 14 -8.55 2.56 7.33
CA THR A 14 -9.73 3.41 7.20
C THR A 14 -9.34 4.85 6.87
N ALA A 15 -8.30 5.38 7.53
CA ALA A 15 -7.82 6.73 7.26
C ALA A 15 -7.32 6.87 5.82
N GLU A 16 -6.61 5.86 5.32
CA GLU A 16 -6.11 5.88 3.95
C GLU A 16 -7.25 5.79 2.94
N LYS A 17 -8.24 4.94 3.20
CA LYS A 17 -9.44 4.84 2.38
C LYS A 17 -10.14 6.20 2.29
N ASN A 18 -10.33 6.85 3.43
CA ASN A 18 -11.00 8.15 3.47
C ASN A 18 -10.17 9.23 2.76
N ARG A 19 -8.85 9.17 2.88
CA ARG A 19 -7.94 10.08 2.17
C ARG A 19 -8.11 9.94 0.66
N LEU A 20 -8.14 8.72 0.15
CA LEU A 20 -8.36 8.47 -1.28
C LEU A 20 -9.70 8.96 -1.75
N LYS A 21 -10.75 8.67 -1.01
CA LYS A 21 -12.10 9.14 -1.35
C LYS A 21 -12.16 10.66 -1.42
N ARG A 22 -11.50 11.34 -0.48
CA ARG A 22 -11.45 12.79 -0.44
C ARG A 22 -10.72 13.36 -1.66
N ILE A 23 -9.59 12.75 -2.05
CA ILE A 23 -8.84 13.18 -3.23
C ILE A 23 -9.71 13.06 -4.49
N LEU A 24 -10.39 11.93 -4.64
CA LEU A 24 -11.25 11.70 -5.79
C LEU A 24 -12.45 12.65 -5.82
N LYS A 25 -13.03 12.91 -4.66
CA LYS A 25 -14.15 13.83 -4.53
C LYS A 25 -13.73 15.26 -4.89
N ASN A 26 -12.55 15.68 -4.40
CA ASN A 26 -12.01 17.00 -4.72
C ASN A 26 -11.66 17.15 -6.21
N ALA A 27 -11.36 16.04 -6.87
CA ALA A 27 -11.12 16.02 -8.31
C ALA A 27 -12.42 15.98 -9.14
N GLU A 28 -13.55 16.11 -8.46
CA GLU A 28 -14.89 16.15 -9.10
C GLU A 28 -15.23 14.86 -9.84
N VAL A 29 -14.76 13.72 -9.31
CA VAL A 29 -15.14 12.43 -9.86
C VAL A 29 -16.62 12.17 -9.56
N ASP A 30 -17.35 11.74 -10.59
CA ASP A 30 -18.75 11.41 -10.51
C ASP A 30 -19.03 10.39 -9.39
N ASP A 31 -20.10 10.61 -8.62
CA ASP A 31 -20.50 9.72 -7.54
C ASP A 31 -20.71 8.27 -7.99
N ASN A 32 -21.22 8.08 -9.18
CA ASN A 32 -21.41 6.73 -9.73
C ASN A 32 -20.06 6.03 -9.97
N LYS A 33 -19.08 6.78 -10.46
CA LYS A 33 -17.72 6.23 -10.63
C LYS A 33 -17.05 5.96 -9.29
N LEU A 34 -17.27 6.83 -8.30
CA LEU A 34 -16.75 6.60 -6.95
C LEU A 34 -17.30 5.30 -6.37
N LYS A 35 -18.59 5.07 -6.54
CA LYS A 35 -19.21 3.82 -6.08
C LYS A 35 -18.65 2.61 -6.83
N ALA A 36 -18.41 2.76 -8.11
CA ALA A 36 -17.85 1.66 -8.92
C ALA A 36 -16.45 1.25 -8.47
N VAL A 37 -15.64 2.21 -8.00
CA VAL A 37 -14.26 1.92 -7.57
C VAL A 37 -14.12 1.75 -6.05
N GLU A 38 -15.22 1.81 -5.30
CA GLU A 38 -15.15 1.76 -3.83
C GLU A 38 -14.40 0.53 -3.32
N GLY A 39 -14.71 -0.65 -3.87
CA GLY A 39 -14.02 -1.88 -3.49
C GLY A 39 -12.54 -1.85 -3.82
N LEU A 40 -12.18 -1.24 -4.96
CA LEU A 40 -10.78 -1.08 -5.33
C LEU A 40 -10.07 -0.11 -4.40
N ILE A 41 -10.73 0.97 -4.00
CA ILE A 41 -10.16 1.94 -3.05
C ILE A 41 -9.89 1.27 -1.71
N GLU A 42 -10.83 0.46 -1.21
CA GLU A 42 -10.65 -0.28 0.04
C GLU A 42 -9.47 -1.23 -0.04
N ARG A 43 -9.34 -1.95 -1.15
CA ARG A 43 -8.21 -2.85 -1.37
C ARG A 43 -6.90 -2.09 -1.47
N ALA A 44 -6.88 -0.98 -2.19
CA ALA A 44 -5.68 -0.16 -2.33
C ALA A 44 -5.22 0.36 -0.97
N ALA A 45 -6.15 0.81 -0.12
CA ALA A 45 -5.82 1.27 1.22
C ALA A 45 -5.22 0.15 2.07
N PHE A 46 -5.81 -1.03 2.03
CA PHE A 46 -5.28 -2.20 2.74
C PHE A 46 -3.87 -2.53 2.26
N LEU A 47 -3.66 -2.59 0.95
CA LEU A 47 -2.37 -2.94 0.37
C LEU A 47 -1.31 -1.90 0.70
N LYS A 48 -1.66 -0.61 0.69
CA LYS A 48 -0.70 0.44 1.04
C LYS A 48 -0.22 0.31 2.47
N ILE A 49 -1.13 0.11 3.41
CA ILE A 49 -0.75 -0.05 4.82
C ILE A 49 0.07 -1.33 5.01
N GLN A 50 -0.28 -2.39 4.30
CA GLN A 50 0.49 -3.64 4.35
C GLN A 50 1.91 -3.42 3.83
N CYS A 51 2.07 -2.65 2.75
CA CYS A 51 3.40 -2.29 2.24
C CYS A 51 4.19 -1.53 3.28
N GLU A 52 3.58 -0.57 3.97
CA GLU A 52 4.27 0.21 5.00
C GLU A 52 4.77 -0.66 6.14
N GLU A 53 4.00 -1.64 6.55
CA GLU A 53 4.41 -2.57 7.60
C GLU A 53 5.60 -3.42 7.15
N PHE A 54 5.55 -3.93 5.92
CA PHE A 54 6.67 -4.68 5.38
C PHE A 54 7.92 -3.80 5.25
N GLU A 55 7.75 -2.56 4.84
CA GLU A 55 8.85 -1.60 4.72
C GLU A 55 9.56 -1.38 6.05
N LEU A 56 8.80 -1.22 7.13
CA LEU A 56 9.35 -1.07 8.46
C LEU A 56 10.13 -2.31 8.88
N ASP A 57 9.56 -3.49 8.65
CA ASP A 57 10.24 -4.74 8.97
C ASP A 57 11.54 -4.91 8.17
N LEU A 58 11.50 -4.60 6.87
CA LEU A 58 12.68 -4.73 6.01
C LEU A 58 13.76 -3.72 6.37
N LEU A 59 13.38 -2.51 6.78
CA LEU A 59 14.33 -1.52 7.27
C LEU A 59 15.03 -2.00 8.54
N GLU A 60 14.28 -2.63 9.43
CA GLU A 60 14.80 -3.07 10.72
C GLU A 60 15.61 -4.35 10.61
N ASN A 61 15.15 -5.31 9.81
CA ASN A 61 15.69 -6.68 9.79
C ASN A 61 16.39 -7.05 8.50
N GLY A 62 16.30 -6.20 7.45
CA GLY A 62 16.93 -6.46 6.16
C GLY A 62 16.13 -7.39 5.27
N PHE A 63 16.66 -7.62 4.07
CA PHE A 63 16.00 -8.42 3.03
C PHE A 63 16.42 -9.87 3.05
N THR A 64 17.53 -10.18 3.70
CA THR A 64 18.10 -11.54 3.74
C THR A 64 18.29 -11.99 5.17
N GLU A 65 18.45 -13.28 5.32
CA GLU A 65 18.71 -13.91 6.63
C GLU A 65 19.63 -15.11 6.44
N MET A 66 20.34 -15.47 7.53
CA MET A 66 21.11 -16.70 7.56
C MET A 66 20.17 -17.86 7.89
N PHE A 67 20.24 -18.91 7.11
CA PHE A 67 19.40 -20.07 7.29
C PHE A 67 20.25 -21.34 7.37
N THR A 68 19.93 -22.20 8.32
CA THR A 68 20.56 -23.52 8.46
C THR A 68 19.48 -24.59 8.53
N GLN A 69 19.64 -25.63 7.72
CA GLN A 69 18.68 -26.74 7.69
C GLN A 69 18.87 -27.68 8.89
N SER A 70 20.11 -27.79 9.36
CA SER A 70 20.44 -28.64 10.52
C SER A 70 21.71 -28.13 11.19
N LYS A 71 22.01 -28.65 12.40
CA LYS A 71 23.21 -28.26 13.14
C LYS A 71 24.50 -28.62 12.42
N ASP A 72 24.46 -29.64 11.59
CA ASP A 72 25.65 -30.18 10.92
C ASP A 72 25.88 -29.59 9.54
N VAL A 73 24.99 -28.71 9.09
CA VAL A 73 25.07 -28.07 7.75
C VAL A 73 25.41 -26.61 7.94
N GLU A 74 26.42 -26.14 7.18
CA GLU A 74 26.78 -24.72 7.18
C GLU A 74 25.60 -23.88 6.71
N GLY A 75 25.37 -22.76 7.39
CA GLY A 75 24.32 -21.84 7.04
C GLY A 75 24.60 -21.11 5.73
N TYR A 76 23.55 -20.66 5.08
CA TYR A 76 23.67 -19.84 3.89
C TYR A 76 22.69 -18.68 3.97
N GLU A 77 23.03 -17.61 3.24
CA GLU A 77 22.17 -16.44 3.17
C GLU A 77 21.01 -16.70 2.21
N ARG A 78 19.82 -16.33 2.62
CA ARG A 78 18.63 -16.45 1.75
C ARG A 78 17.74 -15.24 1.91
N GLU A 79 16.87 -15.03 0.94
CA GLU A 79 15.85 -13.99 1.01
C GLU A 79 14.88 -14.29 2.14
N ARG A 80 14.58 -13.26 2.95
CA ARG A 80 13.55 -13.41 3.99
C ARG A 80 12.18 -13.50 3.34
N PRO A 81 11.26 -14.33 3.89
CA PRO A 81 9.89 -14.42 3.36
C PRO A 81 9.20 -13.06 3.24
N THR A 82 9.44 -12.15 4.19
CA THR A 82 8.88 -10.81 4.18
C THR A 82 9.26 -10.04 2.92
N ALA A 83 10.50 -10.19 2.43
CA ALA A 83 10.95 -9.52 1.22
C ALA A 83 10.13 -9.96 -0.01
N ARG A 84 9.85 -11.24 -0.10
CA ARG A 84 9.04 -11.79 -1.19
C ARG A 84 7.58 -11.32 -1.09
N LEU A 85 7.02 -11.37 0.11
CA LEU A 85 5.66 -10.89 0.35
C LEU A 85 5.51 -9.41 0.01
N TYR A 86 6.51 -8.62 0.37
CA TYR A 86 6.53 -7.20 0.06
C TYR A 86 6.50 -6.97 -1.45
N ALA A 87 7.37 -7.65 -2.19
CA ALA A 87 7.42 -7.50 -3.65
C ALA A 87 6.06 -7.81 -4.30
N THR A 88 5.40 -8.89 -3.87
CA THR A 88 4.08 -9.27 -4.36
C THR A 88 3.03 -8.21 -3.99
N THR A 89 3.07 -7.73 -2.75
CA THR A 89 2.11 -6.74 -2.26
C THR A 89 2.25 -5.41 -3.02
N VAL A 90 3.47 -4.96 -3.28
CA VAL A 90 3.72 -3.75 -4.08
C VAL A 90 3.16 -3.91 -5.48
N LYS A 91 3.38 -5.07 -6.09
CA LYS A 91 2.87 -5.36 -7.43
C LYS A 91 1.33 -5.32 -7.44
N ASP A 92 0.71 -5.94 -6.44
CA ASP A 92 -0.75 -5.95 -6.33
C ASP A 92 -1.30 -4.55 -6.10
N PHE A 93 -0.61 -3.75 -5.30
CA PHE A 93 -0.99 -2.36 -5.06
C PHE A 93 -0.96 -1.56 -6.37
N LYS A 94 0.12 -1.67 -7.13
CA LYS A 94 0.25 -0.98 -8.41
C LYS A 94 -0.85 -1.40 -9.39
N THR A 95 -1.15 -2.69 -9.44
CA THR A 95 -2.22 -3.22 -10.30
C THR A 95 -3.57 -2.65 -9.89
N THR A 96 -3.86 -2.60 -8.59
CA THR A 96 -5.12 -2.06 -8.07
C THR A 96 -5.24 -0.57 -8.41
N MET A 97 -4.16 0.20 -8.25
CA MET A 97 -4.15 1.61 -8.59
C MET A 97 -4.41 1.81 -10.08
N LYS A 98 -3.78 0.99 -10.92
CA LYS A 98 -3.99 1.05 -12.36
C LYS A 98 -5.45 0.80 -12.72
N GLN A 99 -6.09 -0.18 -12.06
CA GLN A 99 -7.50 -0.47 -12.28
C GLN A 99 -8.40 0.71 -11.89
N ILE A 100 -8.10 1.37 -10.79
CA ILE A 100 -8.83 2.57 -10.37
C ILE A 100 -8.72 3.65 -11.46
N ILE A 101 -7.50 3.91 -11.92
CA ILE A 101 -7.24 4.92 -12.95
C ILE A 101 -8.00 4.58 -14.24
N GLU A 102 -8.01 3.34 -14.64
CA GLU A 102 -8.70 2.89 -15.86
C GLU A 102 -10.21 3.14 -15.78
N VAL A 103 -10.81 2.85 -14.62
CA VAL A 103 -12.25 3.09 -14.44
C VAL A 103 -12.57 4.59 -14.48
N LEU A 104 -11.69 5.42 -13.89
CA LEU A 104 -11.90 6.86 -13.84
C LEU A 104 -11.68 7.55 -15.19
N GLY A 105 -10.92 6.94 -16.08
CA GLY A 105 -10.65 7.49 -17.39
C GLY A 105 -9.88 8.82 -17.35
N THR A 106 -10.37 9.84 -18.05
CA THR A 106 -9.68 11.14 -18.17
C THR A 106 -9.52 11.86 -16.84
N LYS A 107 -10.36 11.57 -15.85
CA LYS A 107 -10.24 12.17 -14.52
C LYS A 107 -8.97 11.74 -13.79
N ALA A 108 -8.32 10.67 -14.22
CA ALA A 108 -7.11 10.18 -13.62
C ALA A 108 -5.97 11.21 -13.64
N ASN A 109 -5.89 12.02 -14.70
CA ASN A 109 -4.84 13.05 -14.79
C ASN A 109 -5.04 14.14 -13.74
N VAL A 110 -6.29 14.53 -13.50
CA VAL A 110 -6.63 15.53 -12.48
C VAL A 110 -6.25 15.01 -11.09
N ILE A 111 -6.52 13.72 -10.84
CA ILE A 111 -6.18 13.09 -9.57
C ILE A 111 -4.67 13.10 -9.32
N LYS A 112 -3.87 12.81 -10.35
CA LYS A 112 -2.41 12.85 -10.24
C LYS A 112 -1.92 14.25 -9.87
N ASP A 113 -2.46 15.27 -10.53
CA ASP A 113 -2.06 16.65 -10.28
C ASP A 113 -2.44 17.12 -8.87
N ASP A 114 -3.49 16.54 -8.30
CA ASP A 114 -3.99 16.90 -6.97
C ASP A 114 -3.39 16.08 -5.84
N GLY A 115 -2.31 15.35 -6.09
CA GLY A 115 -1.61 14.61 -5.05
C GLY A 115 -1.64 13.10 -5.17
N PHE A 116 -2.23 12.59 -6.25
CA PHE A 116 -2.23 11.15 -6.48
C PHE A 116 -0.81 10.61 -6.63
N ASP A 117 0.07 11.38 -7.27
CA ASP A 117 1.48 11.00 -7.42
C ASP A 117 2.18 10.92 -6.08
N GLU A 118 1.88 11.83 -5.15
CA GLU A 118 2.47 11.78 -3.81
C GLU A 118 2.04 10.52 -3.08
N TRP A 119 0.78 10.13 -3.22
CA TRP A 119 0.28 8.92 -2.62
C TRP A 119 0.97 7.69 -3.18
N ASN A 120 1.22 7.68 -4.49
CA ASN A 120 1.88 6.57 -5.18
C ASN A 120 3.39 6.56 -4.95
N LYS A 121 4.00 7.70 -4.71
CA LYS A 121 5.44 7.82 -4.45
C LYS A 121 5.88 7.18 -3.14
N GLY A 122 4.95 6.91 -2.24
CA GLY A 122 5.25 6.22 -1.00
C GLY A 122 5.74 4.78 -1.22
N LEU A 123 5.76 4.33 -2.43
CA LEU A 123 6.30 3.05 -2.82
C LEU A 123 7.65 3.26 -3.49
#